data_5ac52c304e12aa1fcc6710cb10a8b3a1
#
_entry.id   5ac52c304e12aa1fcc6710cb10a8b3a1
#
_cell.length_a   1.000
_cell.length_b   1.000
_cell.length_c   1.000
_cell.angle_alpha   90.00
_cell.angle_beta   90.00
_cell.angle_gamma   90.00
#
_symmetry.space_group_name_H-M   'P 1'
#
loop_
_entity.id
_entity.type
_entity.pdbx_description
1 polymer ?
#
loop_
_entity_poly.entity_id
_entity_poly.type
_entity_poly.pdbx_seq_one_letter_code
_entity_poly.pdbx_strand_id
1 'polypeptide(L)'
;IIGDHAYASVSSRSNVREASAIMAQVRKGVLVVDDGELVGIFTPKDLLSRVVAQGKSPDLTAISSVMTPNPDCVDPSLTLLDALREMHDHKFLHLPVREADGTVVGLVDVMELMCSTASSENGKGWRDFFSGAMDARGDMSDTASNYSDQPSTHSKHSKRSSIMMAGKGKSKAKTTAPKAEAVKQFAKVSKLRPKAPITCSETTLLQDVAEMMAAKRADAALLLGPKGNLSGVLTDNDVTRRVVSQFLNPAEITAKEVMTANPKCVSTDDSALDALEMMVDNRFRHLPVLNEEGCVVGLLDIAKCLYEAISALEKVHENDDSKIDGAAAMAGAMATAMTKAAGGKGNKAQVAAMQAMMEQMFGGSMPTL
;
A
#
# COMPACT_ATOMS: atom_id res chain seq x y z
N ILE A 1 -1.43 20.40 1.65
CA ILE A 1 -0.22 19.53 1.72
C ILE A 1 0.97 20.24 1.05
N ILE A 2 0.72 21.05 0.05
CA ILE A 2 1.74 21.80 -0.68
C ILE A 2 2.00 23.12 0.07
N GLY A 3 3.18 23.24 0.67
CA GLY A 3 3.61 24.47 1.39
C GLY A 3 4.71 25.23 0.63
N ASP A 4 5.16 26.36 1.18
CA ASP A 4 6.11 27.30 0.55
C ASP A 4 7.48 26.72 0.10
N HIS A 5 7.77 25.44 0.41
CA HIS A 5 8.98 24.71 -0.01
C HIS A 5 8.62 23.34 -0.60
N ALA A 6 7.65 23.34 -1.50
CA ALA A 6 7.00 22.14 -1.97
C ALA A 6 7.91 21.19 -2.78
N TYR A 7 8.99 21.66 -3.39
CA TYR A 7 9.94 20.84 -4.14
C TYR A 7 11.34 21.44 -4.22
N ALA A 8 12.33 20.60 -4.50
CA ALA A 8 13.67 21.02 -4.88
C ALA A 8 13.89 20.71 -6.36
N SER A 9 14.62 21.57 -7.05
CA SER A 9 14.91 21.41 -8.48
C SER A 9 16.39 21.55 -8.80
N VAL A 10 16.78 20.94 -9.92
CA VAL A 10 18.11 21.03 -10.52
C VAL A 10 17.97 21.22 -12.02
N SER A 11 19.01 21.77 -12.69
CA SER A 11 19.07 21.80 -14.15
C SER A 11 19.43 20.42 -14.71
N SER A 12 18.99 20.11 -15.90
CA SER A 12 19.37 18.90 -16.64
C SER A 12 20.87 18.81 -16.92
N ARG A 13 21.57 19.94 -16.86
CA ARG A 13 23.02 20.05 -17.02
C ARG A 13 23.81 19.80 -15.74
N SER A 14 23.15 19.85 -14.58
CA SER A 14 23.76 19.51 -13.30
C SER A 14 24.26 18.06 -13.30
N ASN A 15 25.30 17.79 -12.54
CA ASN A 15 25.78 16.43 -12.36
C ASN A 15 25.00 15.70 -11.24
N VAL A 16 25.14 14.38 -11.20
CA VAL A 16 24.44 13.52 -10.23
C VAL A 16 24.85 13.86 -8.81
N ARG A 17 26.09 14.28 -8.56
CA ARG A 17 26.57 14.65 -7.22
C ARG A 17 25.83 15.85 -6.66
N GLU A 18 25.66 16.89 -7.47
CA GLU A 18 24.89 18.09 -7.08
C GLU A 18 23.45 17.74 -6.73
N ALA A 19 22.78 16.96 -7.58
CA ALA A 19 21.42 16.51 -7.31
C ALA A 19 21.33 15.65 -6.06
N SER A 20 22.32 14.76 -5.82
CA SER A 20 22.38 13.91 -4.64
C SER A 20 22.52 14.71 -3.34
N ALA A 21 23.28 15.80 -3.36
CA ALA A 21 23.44 16.69 -2.20
C ALA A 21 22.09 17.34 -1.84
N ILE A 22 21.32 17.79 -2.84
CA ILE A 22 19.98 18.36 -2.63
C ILE A 22 19.00 17.28 -2.15
N MET A 23 18.96 16.11 -2.80
CA MET A 23 18.11 14.98 -2.37
C MET A 23 18.41 14.55 -0.93
N ALA A 24 19.66 14.59 -0.49
CA ALA A 24 20.06 14.28 0.87
C ALA A 24 19.46 15.25 1.90
N GLN A 25 19.29 16.51 1.55
CA GLN A 25 18.68 17.55 2.40
C GLN A 25 17.16 17.39 2.47
N VAL A 26 16.50 17.28 1.30
CA VAL A 26 15.03 17.23 1.21
C VAL A 26 14.46 15.84 1.48
N ARG A 27 15.28 14.79 1.49
CA ARG A 27 14.94 13.39 1.71
C ARG A 27 13.94 12.81 0.71
N LYS A 28 13.85 13.36 -0.47
CA LYS A 28 12.99 12.94 -1.58
C LYS A 28 13.67 13.18 -2.93
N GLY A 29 13.03 12.81 -4.03
CA GLY A 29 13.50 13.13 -5.37
C GLY A 29 13.59 14.63 -5.62
N VAL A 30 14.22 15.00 -6.72
CA VAL A 30 14.29 16.36 -7.21
C VAL A 30 13.67 16.46 -8.60
N LEU A 31 13.05 17.58 -8.89
CA LEU A 31 12.56 17.90 -10.22
C LEU A 31 13.70 18.45 -11.07
N VAL A 32 13.69 18.13 -12.35
CA VAL A 32 14.65 18.67 -13.32
C VAL A 32 13.94 19.72 -14.12
N VAL A 33 14.41 20.96 -13.99
CA VAL A 33 13.76 22.15 -14.57
C VAL A 33 14.79 22.92 -15.39
N ASP A 34 14.49 23.17 -16.65
CA ASP A 34 15.30 24.02 -17.55
C ASP A 34 14.42 25.14 -18.08
N ASP A 35 14.93 26.38 -18.03
CA ASP A 35 14.23 27.57 -18.51
C ASP A 35 12.79 27.74 -17.96
N GLY A 36 12.54 27.25 -16.75
CA GLY A 36 11.22 27.26 -16.08
C GLY A 36 10.32 26.07 -16.41
N GLU A 37 10.70 25.25 -17.37
CA GLU A 37 9.92 24.06 -17.78
C GLU A 37 10.39 22.79 -17.08
N LEU A 38 9.43 21.97 -16.67
CA LEU A 38 9.71 20.65 -16.11
C LEU A 38 10.11 19.68 -17.22
N VAL A 39 11.37 19.26 -17.22
CA VAL A 39 11.93 18.35 -18.24
C VAL A 39 12.16 16.94 -17.70
N GLY A 40 12.16 16.75 -16.39
CA GLY A 40 12.40 15.43 -15.80
C GLY A 40 12.22 15.35 -14.29
N ILE A 41 12.37 14.15 -13.76
CA ILE A 41 12.48 13.86 -12.34
C ILE A 41 13.68 12.94 -12.10
N PHE A 42 14.41 13.16 -11.01
CA PHE A 42 15.51 12.31 -10.58
C PHE A 42 15.33 11.91 -9.12
N THR A 43 15.33 10.62 -8.86
CA THR A 43 14.98 10.03 -7.57
C THR A 43 16.13 9.21 -6.99
N PRO A 44 16.13 8.86 -5.68
CA PRO A 44 17.07 7.93 -5.09
C PRO A 44 17.14 6.58 -5.84
N LYS A 45 16.00 6.11 -6.35
CA LYS A 45 15.94 4.89 -7.17
C LYS A 45 16.67 5.02 -8.50
N ASP A 46 16.55 6.16 -9.18
CA ASP A 46 17.29 6.42 -10.41
C ASP A 46 18.79 6.49 -10.14
N LEU A 47 19.19 7.17 -9.07
CA LEU A 47 20.58 7.22 -8.63
C LEU A 47 21.14 5.81 -8.36
N LEU A 48 20.42 4.99 -7.58
CA LEU A 48 20.85 3.62 -7.30
C LEU A 48 20.99 2.81 -8.58
N SER A 49 19.95 2.78 -9.42
CA SER A 49 19.83 1.82 -10.53
C SER A 49 20.56 2.26 -11.80
N ARG A 50 20.63 3.56 -12.07
CA ARG A 50 21.17 4.11 -13.34
C ARG A 50 22.58 4.70 -13.19
N VAL A 51 23.04 4.90 -11.96
CA VAL A 51 24.37 5.49 -11.69
C VAL A 51 25.20 4.49 -10.87
N VAL A 52 24.88 4.26 -9.61
CA VAL A 52 25.69 3.44 -8.70
C VAL A 52 25.79 2.02 -9.22
N ALA A 53 24.68 1.33 -9.47
CA ALA A 53 24.67 -0.05 -9.98
C ALA A 53 25.32 -0.20 -11.39
N GLN A 54 25.54 0.89 -12.11
CA GLN A 54 26.21 0.89 -13.40
C GLN A 54 27.68 1.34 -13.31
N GLY A 55 28.20 1.56 -12.10
CA GLY A 55 29.57 2.02 -11.88
C GLY A 55 29.88 3.39 -12.51
N LYS A 56 28.86 4.22 -12.76
CA LYS A 56 29.05 5.57 -13.34
C LYS A 56 29.55 6.54 -12.28
N SER A 57 30.46 7.44 -12.70
CA SER A 57 30.93 8.52 -11.83
C SER A 57 29.82 9.55 -11.60
N PRO A 58 29.40 9.83 -10.35
CA PRO A 58 28.41 10.86 -10.05
C PRO A 58 28.84 12.28 -10.45
N ASP A 59 30.14 12.55 -10.49
CA ASP A 59 30.70 13.85 -10.84
C ASP A 59 30.73 14.10 -12.35
N LEU A 60 30.82 13.03 -13.14
CA LEU A 60 30.92 13.11 -14.60
C LEU A 60 29.59 12.78 -15.30
N THR A 61 28.58 12.34 -14.58
CA THR A 61 27.30 11.96 -15.15
C THR A 61 26.31 13.12 -15.05
N ALA A 62 25.89 13.64 -16.19
CA ALA A 62 24.84 14.66 -16.26
C ALA A 62 23.47 14.06 -15.93
N ILE A 63 22.63 14.81 -15.21
CA ILE A 63 21.28 14.40 -14.81
C ILE A 63 20.43 14.02 -16.02
N SER A 64 20.52 14.77 -17.13
CA SER A 64 19.78 14.49 -18.38
C SER A 64 19.96 13.07 -18.91
N SER A 65 21.09 12.41 -18.61
CA SER A 65 21.38 11.05 -19.08
C SER A 65 20.81 9.94 -18.19
N VAL A 66 20.34 10.27 -16.98
CA VAL A 66 19.93 9.31 -15.95
C VAL A 66 18.58 9.62 -15.29
N MET A 67 18.02 10.79 -15.53
CA MET A 67 16.68 11.17 -15.06
C MET A 67 15.57 10.35 -15.73
N THR A 68 14.39 10.42 -15.22
CA THR A 68 13.16 10.05 -15.92
C THR A 68 12.64 11.31 -16.63
N PRO A 69 12.67 11.37 -17.99
CA PRO A 69 12.22 12.54 -18.73
C PRO A 69 10.69 12.61 -18.76
N ASN A 70 10.16 13.84 -18.89
CA ASN A 70 8.73 14.14 -19.05
C ASN A 70 7.86 13.34 -18.07
N PRO A 71 8.02 13.52 -16.75
CA PRO A 71 7.24 12.77 -15.77
C PRO A 71 5.76 13.15 -15.87
N ASP A 72 4.90 12.17 -15.61
CA ASP A 72 3.48 12.43 -15.43
C ASP A 72 3.27 13.37 -14.25
N CYS A 73 2.37 14.33 -14.43
CA CYS A 73 2.05 15.36 -13.44
C CYS A 73 0.56 15.34 -13.15
N VAL A 74 0.21 15.80 -11.95
CA VAL A 74 -1.19 15.96 -11.53
C VAL A 74 -1.51 17.41 -11.23
N ASP A 75 -2.78 17.74 -11.31
CA ASP A 75 -3.31 19.05 -10.96
C ASP A 75 -3.37 19.21 -9.42
N PRO A 76 -3.11 20.39 -8.85
CA PRO A 76 -3.17 20.61 -7.40
C PRO A 76 -4.57 20.44 -6.79
N SER A 77 -5.63 20.46 -7.59
CA SER A 77 -6.99 20.17 -7.15
C SER A 77 -7.30 18.67 -7.01
N LEU A 78 -6.39 17.80 -7.46
CA LEU A 78 -6.57 16.36 -7.36
C LEU A 78 -6.73 15.92 -5.88
N THR A 79 -7.71 15.05 -5.61
CA THR A 79 -7.91 14.57 -4.25
C THR A 79 -6.73 13.68 -3.80
N LEU A 80 -6.53 13.58 -2.49
CA LEU A 80 -5.51 12.72 -1.91
C LEU A 80 -5.66 11.26 -2.36
N LEU A 81 -6.91 10.77 -2.40
CA LEU A 81 -7.18 9.39 -2.82
C LEU A 81 -6.85 9.17 -4.30
N ASP A 82 -7.20 10.12 -5.15
CA ASP A 82 -6.89 10.01 -6.58
C ASP A 82 -5.39 10.14 -6.84
N ALA A 83 -4.67 10.99 -6.09
CA ALA A 83 -3.20 11.04 -6.14
C ALA A 83 -2.56 9.68 -5.75
N LEU A 84 -3.11 9.02 -4.73
CA LEU A 84 -2.67 7.67 -4.34
C LEU A 84 -3.00 6.62 -5.40
N ARG A 85 -4.14 6.75 -6.11
CA ARG A 85 -4.48 5.88 -7.25
C ARG A 85 -3.53 6.07 -8.41
N GLU A 86 -3.22 7.31 -8.79
CA GLU A 86 -2.22 7.61 -9.83
C GLU A 86 -0.86 6.98 -9.49
N MET A 87 -0.39 7.14 -8.24
CA MET A 87 0.83 6.50 -7.78
C MET A 87 0.74 4.96 -7.85
N HIS A 88 -0.42 4.38 -7.54
CA HIS A 88 -0.65 2.94 -7.61
C HIS A 88 -0.59 2.41 -9.04
N ASP A 89 -1.32 3.02 -9.95
CA ASP A 89 -1.50 2.52 -11.32
C ASP A 89 -0.19 2.58 -12.10
N HIS A 90 0.57 3.66 -11.93
CA HIS A 90 1.85 3.89 -12.60
C HIS A 90 3.07 3.40 -11.82
N LYS A 91 2.89 2.90 -10.56
CA LYS A 91 3.97 2.46 -9.66
C LYS A 91 4.95 3.57 -9.30
N PHE A 92 4.47 4.79 -9.19
CA PHE A 92 5.26 5.94 -8.76
C PHE A 92 5.29 6.06 -7.23
N LEU A 93 6.37 6.62 -6.71
CA LEU A 93 6.51 6.98 -5.29
C LEU A 93 6.61 8.49 -5.10
N HIS A 94 6.81 9.21 -6.19
CA HIS A 94 6.92 10.64 -6.27
C HIS A 94 6.02 11.12 -7.40
N LEU A 95 5.23 12.14 -7.17
CA LEU A 95 4.25 12.68 -8.10
C LEU A 95 4.41 14.20 -8.20
N PRO A 96 4.93 14.72 -9.33
CA PRO A 96 4.99 16.15 -9.56
C PRO A 96 3.59 16.76 -9.67
N VAL A 97 3.42 17.93 -9.09
CA VAL A 97 2.16 18.68 -9.13
C VAL A 97 2.37 19.95 -9.96
N ARG A 98 1.52 20.15 -10.98
CA ARG A 98 1.64 21.22 -11.96
C ARG A 98 0.29 21.85 -12.24
N GLU A 99 0.23 23.17 -12.26
CA GLU A 99 -0.97 23.93 -12.65
C GLU A 99 -1.23 23.86 -14.16
N ALA A 100 -2.44 24.26 -14.57
CA ALA A 100 -2.87 24.24 -15.96
C ALA A 100 -2.02 25.17 -16.89
N ASP A 101 -1.39 26.19 -16.33
CA ASP A 101 -0.47 27.09 -17.05
C ASP A 101 0.93 26.49 -17.27
N GLY A 102 1.19 25.28 -16.73
CA GLY A 102 2.49 24.62 -16.80
C GLY A 102 3.39 24.84 -15.59
N THR A 103 3.02 25.72 -14.66
CA THR A 103 3.81 26.02 -13.47
C THR A 103 3.87 24.84 -12.52
N VAL A 104 5.06 24.41 -12.13
CA VAL A 104 5.25 23.37 -11.12
C VAL A 104 5.06 23.97 -9.74
N VAL A 105 4.16 23.39 -8.95
CA VAL A 105 3.83 23.87 -7.60
C VAL A 105 4.27 22.91 -6.49
N GLY A 106 4.68 21.68 -6.85
CA GLY A 106 5.12 20.74 -5.81
C GLY A 106 5.62 19.41 -6.33
N LEU A 107 6.18 18.63 -5.40
CA LEU A 107 6.51 17.22 -5.55
C LEU A 107 5.99 16.47 -4.33
N VAL A 108 5.03 15.61 -4.52
CA VAL A 108 4.42 14.81 -3.46
C VAL A 108 5.08 13.43 -3.39
N ASP A 109 5.40 13.00 -2.20
CA ASP A 109 5.96 11.69 -1.89
C ASP A 109 4.90 10.81 -1.20
N VAL A 110 4.92 9.50 -1.43
CA VAL A 110 3.95 8.57 -0.84
C VAL A 110 3.93 8.63 0.69
N MET A 111 5.10 8.86 1.34
CA MET A 111 5.16 8.98 2.80
C MET A 111 4.57 10.30 3.30
N GLU A 112 4.73 11.41 2.54
CA GLU A 112 4.07 12.68 2.85
C GLU A 112 2.55 12.53 2.82
N LEU A 113 2.00 11.84 1.80
CA LEU A 113 0.58 11.56 1.71
C LEU A 113 0.10 10.72 2.90
N MET A 114 0.82 9.68 3.26
CA MET A 114 0.49 8.83 4.41
C MET A 114 0.52 9.62 5.72
N CYS A 115 1.55 10.43 5.96
CA CYS A 115 1.67 11.22 7.17
C CYS A 115 0.62 12.33 7.26
N SER A 116 0.19 12.92 6.13
CA SER A 116 -0.85 13.94 6.12
C SER A 116 -2.23 13.38 6.48
N THR A 117 -2.54 12.15 6.07
CA THR A 117 -3.76 11.46 6.50
C THR A 117 -3.75 11.14 8.00
N ALA A 118 -2.57 10.91 8.58
CA ALA A 118 -2.42 10.69 10.02
C ALA A 118 -2.63 11.97 10.85
N SER A 119 -2.39 13.13 10.26
CA SER A 119 -2.48 14.45 10.94
C SER A 119 -3.87 15.09 10.86
N SER A 120 -4.87 14.44 10.27
CA SER A 120 -6.25 14.93 10.25
C SER A 120 -6.84 15.00 11.68
N GLU A 121 -7.80 15.90 11.92
CA GLU A 121 -8.31 16.31 13.25
C GLU A 121 -8.68 15.18 14.24
N ASN A 122 -8.81 13.94 13.78
CA ASN A 122 -9.08 12.76 14.60
C ASN A 122 -7.91 11.78 14.74
N GLY A 123 -6.75 12.02 14.09
CA GLY A 123 -5.52 11.20 14.22
C GLY A 123 -5.65 9.72 13.83
N LYS A 124 -6.80 9.29 13.32
CA LYS A 124 -7.14 7.87 13.07
C LYS A 124 -7.46 7.54 11.60
N GLY A 125 -7.52 8.53 10.71
CA GLY A 125 -8.03 8.34 9.35
C GLY A 125 -7.31 7.22 8.57
N TRP A 126 -5.97 7.13 8.65
CA TRP A 126 -5.22 6.06 8.00
C TRP A 126 -5.46 4.68 8.66
N ARG A 127 -5.67 4.66 9.99
CA ARG A 127 -5.93 3.43 10.75
C ARG A 127 -7.28 2.85 10.38
N ASP A 128 -8.29 3.70 10.25
CA ASP A 128 -9.64 3.32 9.81
C ASP A 128 -9.64 2.86 8.35
N PHE A 129 -8.86 3.54 7.48
CA PHE A 129 -8.66 3.16 6.09
C PHE A 129 -8.05 1.75 5.97
N PHE A 130 -6.93 1.48 6.64
CA PHE A 130 -6.31 0.16 6.60
C PHE A 130 -7.14 -0.93 7.29
N SER A 131 -7.83 -0.61 8.39
CA SER A 131 -8.76 -1.53 9.05
C SER A 131 -9.89 -1.93 8.11
N GLY A 132 -10.54 -0.96 7.46
CA GLY A 132 -11.58 -1.23 6.48
C GLY A 132 -11.10 -2.07 5.29
N ALA A 133 -9.89 -1.78 4.79
CA ALA A 133 -9.29 -2.56 3.71
C ALA A 133 -8.93 -4.00 4.11
N MET A 134 -8.53 -4.23 5.36
CA MET A 134 -8.25 -5.56 5.87
C MET A 134 -9.54 -6.36 6.10
N ASP A 135 -10.58 -5.72 6.61
CA ASP A 135 -11.90 -6.34 6.78
C ASP A 135 -12.48 -6.73 5.40
N ALA A 136 -12.35 -5.87 4.40
CA ALA A 136 -12.73 -6.14 3.01
C ALA A 136 -12.01 -7.36 2.41
N ARG A 137 -10.74 -7.58 2.74
CA ARG A 137 -9.98 -8.78 2.34
C ARG A 137 -10.41 -10.04 3.05
N GLY A 138 -10.83 -9.95 4.31
CA GLY A 138 -11.30 -11.08 5.11
C GLY A 138 -12.52 -11.74 4.48
N ASP A 139 -13.50 -10.95 4.07
CA ASP A 139 -14.72 -11.44 3.41
C ASP A 139 -14.45 -12.14 2.07
N MET A 140 -13.38 -11.74 1.34
CA MET A 140 -13.05 -12.35 0.06
C MET A 140 -12.24 -13.64 0.18
N SER A 141 -11.49 -13.85 1.27
CA SER A 141 -10.67 -15.06 1.46
C SER A 141 -11.50 -16.26 1.90
N ASP A 142 -12.60 -16.06 2.62
CA ASP A 142 -13.46 -17.15 3.10
C ASP A 142 -14.40 -17.69 2.00
N THR A 143 -14.69 -16.88 0.97
CA THR A 143 -15.48 -17.32 -0.20
C THR A 143 -14.66 -18.07 -1.25
N ALA A 144 -13.34 -17.84 -1.33
CA ALA A 144 -12.47 -18.52 -2.30
C ALA A 144 -11.99 -19.90 -1.84
N SER A 145 -11.99 -20.19 -0.53
CA SER A 145 -11.56 -21.49 0.00
C SER A 145 -12.61 -22.60 -0.07
N ASN A 146 -13.88 -22.27 -0.37
CA ASN A 146 -14.96 -23.24 -0.49
C ASN A 146 -15.12 -23.88 -1.88
N TYR A 147 -14.24 -23.55 -2.85
CA TYR A 147 -14.38 -24.05 -4.23
C TYR A 147 -13.28 -25.01 -4.73
N SER A 148 -12.38 -25.45 -3.86
CA SER A 148 -11.29 -26.35 -4.25
C SER A 148 -11.00 -27.48 -3.27
N ASP A 149 -12.03 -28.30 -2.95
CA ASP A 149 -11.79 -29.65 -2.48
C ASP A 149 -13.00 -30.54 -2.79
N GLN A 150 -13.02 -31.10 -3.98
CA GLN A 150 -13.68 -32.35 -4.28
C GLN A 150 -12.62 -33.39 -4.63
N PRO A 151 -12.32 -34.36 -3.78
CA PRO A 151 -11.66 -35.55 -4.23
C PRO A 151 -12.69 -36.53 -4.79
N SER A 152 -12.54 -36.82 -6.07
CA SER A 152 -13.10 -38.02 -6.69
C SER A 152 -12.42 -39.26 -6.11
N THR A 153 -13.15 -40.23 -5.65
CA THR A 153 -13.20 -41.64 -6.03
C THR A 153 -13.66 -42.57 -4.90
N HIS A 154 -14.65 -43.35 -5.27
CA HIS A 154 -14.93 -44.74 -4.91
C HIS A 154 -14.19 -45.43 -3.71
N SER A 155 -14.91 -45.88 -2.71
CA SER A 155 -15.04 -47.30 -2.42
C SER A 155 -16.01 -47.60 -1.27
N LYS A 156 -16.70 -48.73 -1.41
CA LYS A 156 -17.81 -49.29 -0.65
C LYS A 156 -17.38 -49.90 0.68
N HIS A 157 -18.42 -50.13 1.51
CA HIS A 157 -18.59 -51.02 2.66
C HIS A 157 -18.35 -50.40 4.05
N SER A 158 -19.22 -50.54 5.02
CA SER A 158 -20.22 -51.47 5.48
C SER A 158 -20.63 -51.11 6.92
N LYS A 159 -21.92 -51.00 7.18
CA LYS A 159 -22.71 -51.35 8.37
C LYS A 159 -22.09 -51.39 9.80
N ARG A 160 -22.70 -50.65 10.75
CA ARG A 160 -23.56 -51.12 11.90
C ARG A 160 -23.75 -50.00 12.90
N SER A 161 -24.96 -49.51 13.14
CA SER A 161 -25.98 -49.79 14.14
C SER A 161 -25.56 -49.92 15.60
N SER A 162 -26.06 -48.99 16.44
CA SER A 162 -26.66 -49.13 17.78
C SER A 162 -26.88 -47.77 18.40
N ILE A 163 -27.98 -47.20 18.57
CA ILE A 163 -29.19 -47.26 19.42
C ILE A 163 -28.91 -47.10 20.92
N MET A 164 -29.68 -46.15 21.51
CA MET A 164 -30.12 -45.92 22.90
C MET A 164 -29.13 -45.18 23.83
N MET A 165 -29.53 -44.29 24.75
CA MET A 165 -30.82 -43.99 25.36
C MET A 165 -30.79 -42.61 26.04
N ALA A 166 -31.96 -42.11 26.33
CA ALA A 166 -32.33 -40.85 26.97
C ALA A 166 -31.89 -40.71 28.44
N GLY A 167 -31.69 -39.47 28.88
CA GLY A 167 -31.58 -39.10 30.29
C GLY A 167 -31.99 -37.64 30.54
N LYS A 168 -33.08 -37.48 31.28
CA LYS A 168 -33.78 -36.24 31.67
C LYS A 168 -32.98 -35.30 32.58
N GLY A 169 -33.05 -33.99 32.28
CA GLY A 169 -33.49 -32.96 33.21
C GLY A 169 -32.55 -32.50 34.35
N LYS A 170 -32.20 -31.18 34.29
CA LYS A 170 -32.50 -30.22 35.38
C LYS A 170 -32.01 -28.81 35.02
N SER A 171 -32.95 -27.88 35.06
CA SER A 171 -32.76 -26.43 35.05
C SER A 171 -31.79 -26.00 36.15
N LYS A 172 -30.81 -25.14 35.82
CA LYS A 172 -30.19 -24.24 36.80
C LYS A 172 -29.85 -22.89 36.17
N ALA A 173 -30.26 -21.89 36.89
CA ALA A 173 -30.10 -20.47 36.85
C ALA A 173 -29.00 -19.89 35.94
N LYS A 174 -29.44 -18.93 35.14
CA LYS A 174 -28.64 -17.93 34.42
C LYS A 174 -27.95 -17.00 35.42
N THR A 175 -26.68 -17.19 35.66
CA THR A 175 -25.79 -16.13 36.14
C THR A 175 -25.18 -15.45 34.90
N THR A 176 -25.62 -14.23 34.64
CA THR A 176 -25.02 -13.35 33.64
C THR A 176 -23.64 -12.95 34.12
N ALA A 177 -22.61 -13.63 33.60
CA ALA A 177 -21.26 -13.12 33.61
C ALA A 177 -21.16 -11.95 32.58
N PRO A 178 -20.41 -10.86 32.86
CA PRO A 178 -20.26 -9.77 31.91
C PRO A 178 -19.63 -10.34 30.63
N LYS A 179 -20.27 -10.01 29.49
CA LYS A 179 -19.72 -10.24 28.15
C LYS A 179 -18.33 -9.62 28.11
N ALA A 180 -17.29 -10.45 28.10
CA ALA A 180 -15.97 -10.00 27.69
C ALA A 180 -16.14 -9.39 26.29
N GLU A 181 -15.78 -8.12 26.15
CA GLU A 181 -15.66 -7.47 24.86
C GLU A 181 -14.78 -8.38 24.00
N ALA A 182 -15.33 -8.85 22.88
CA ALA A 182 -14.57 -9.59 21.89
C ALA A 182 -13.49 -8.62 21.40
N VAL A 183 -12.26 -8.84 21.86
CA VAL A 183 -11.07 -8.14 21.32
C VAL A 183 -11.09 -8.46 19.83
N LYS A 184 -11.37 -7.45 18.99
CA LYS A 184 -11.26 -7.58 17.54
C LYS A 184 -9.87 -8.11 17.25
N GLN A 185 -9.79 -9.31 16.75
CA GLN A 185 -8.53 -9.96 16.41
C GLN A 185 -8.03 -9.27 15.14
N PHE A 186 -7.15 -8.28 15.31
CA PHE A 186 -6.56 -7.55 14.20
C PHE A 186 -5.81 -8.50 13.28
N ALA A 187 -5.87 -8.25 11.97
CA ALA A 187 -5.15 -9.04 11.00
C ALA A 187 -3.64 -9.07 11.33
N LYS A 188 -3.01 -10.24 11.17
CA LYS A 188 -1.57 -10.43 11.42
C LYS A 188 -0.73 -9.85 10.29
N VAL A 189 0.53 -9.52 10.57
CA VAL A 189 1.54 -9.08 9.59
C VAL A 189 1.64 -10.04 8.40
N SER A 190 1.49 -11.35 8.62
CA SER A 190 1.47 -12.35 7.55
C SER A 190 0.38 -12.10 6.49
N LYS A 191 -0.74 -11.46 6.84
CA LYS A 191 -1.81 -11.08 5.91
C LYS A 191 -1.45 -9.89 5.00
N LEU A 192 -0.46 -9.09 5.38
CA LEU A 192 0.09 -8.02 4.54
C LEU A 192 0.99 -8.54 3.41
N ARG A 193 1.20 -9.86 3.32
CA ARG A 193 2.01 -10.53 2.29
C ARG A 193 3.40 -9.89 2.13
N PRO A 194 4.27 -9.94 3.17
CA PRO A 194 5.63 -9.43 3.06
C PRO A 194 6.33 -9.97 1.81
N LYS A 195 7.06 -9.12 1.10
CA LYS A 195 7.85 -9.55 -0.07
C LYS A 195 9.07 -10.33 0.40
N ALA A 196 9.53 -11.29 -0.42
CA ALA A 196 10.84 -11.89 -0.23
C ALA A 196 11.92 -10.79 -0.34
N PRO A 197 12.73 -10.57 0.70
CA PRO A 197 13.74 -9.53 0.69
C PRO A 197 14.96 -9.92 -0.13
N ILE A 198 15.72 -8.92 -0.58
CA ILE A 198 17.11 -9.13 -0.96
C ILE A 198 17.89 -9.24 0.34
N THR A 199 18.65 -10.31 0.48
CA THR A 199 19.57 -10.50 1.62
C THR A 199 21.00 -10.66 1.14
N CYS A 200 21.95 -10.05 1.83
CA CYS A 200 23.38 -10.22 1.60
C CYS A 200 24.16 -10.06 2.91
N SER A 201 25.46 -10.40 2.89
CA SER A 201 26.32 -10.17 4.04
C SER A 201 26.51 -8.66 4.28
N GLU A 202 26.59 -8.24 5.55
CA GLU A 202 26.94 -6.86 5.89
C GLU A 202 28.32 -6.44 5.36
N THR A 203 29.21 -7.41 5.07
CA THR A 203 30.55 -7.18 4.52
C THR A 203 30.61 -7.13 3.00
N THR A 204 29.48 -7.31 2.30
CA THR A 204 29.39 -7.16 0.84
C THR A 204 29.71 -5.72 0.45
N LEU A 205 30.45 -5.53 -0.65
CA LEU A 205 30.71 -4.20 -1.18
C LEU A 205 29.40 -3.51 -1.56
N LEU A 206 29.32 -2.22 -1.33
CA LEU A 206 28.09 -1.46 -1.60
C LEU A 206 27.73 -1.48 -3.08
N GLN A 207 28.72 -1.46 -3.96
CA GLN A 207 28.53 -1.59 -5.41
C GLN A 207 27.76 -2.88 -5.75
N ASP A 208 28.18 -4.03 -5.21
CA ASP A 208 27.54 -5.33 -5.46
C ASP A 208 26.09 -5.34 -4.93
N VAL A 209 25.84 -4.75 -3.75
CA VAL A 209 24.49 -4.63 -3.19
C VAL A 209 23.62 -3.77 -4.08
N ALA A 210 24.14 -2.66 -4.58
CA ALA A 210 23.42 -1.78 -5.50
C ALA A 210 23.04 -2.48 -6.81
N GLU A 211 23.95 -3.29 -7.36
CA GLU A 211 23.69 -4.11 -8.54
C GLU A 211 22.60 -5.16 -8.30
N MET A 212 22.65 -5.85 -7.14
CA MET A 212 21.59 -6.80 -6.74
C MET A 212 20.23 -6.12 -6.59
N MET A 213 20.19 -4.93 -5.98
CA MET A 213 18.96 -4.15 -5.82
C MET A 213 18.41 -3.69 -7.17
N ALA A 214 19.26 -3.19 -8.05
CA ALA A 214 18.88 -2.74 -9.39
C ALA A 214 18.34 -3.90 -10.24
N ALA A 215 19.01 -5.06 -10.25
CA ALA A 215 18.60 -6.25 -10.99
C ALA A 215 17.22 -6.76 -10.58
N LYS A 216 16.87 -6.65 -9.29
CA LYS A 216 15.57 -7.06 -8.76
C LYS A 216 14.57 -5.91 -8.65
N ARG A 217 14.92 -4.71 -9.11
CA ARG A 217 14.12 -3.47 -9.01
C ARG A 217 13.65 -3.19 -7.58
N ALA A 218 14.49 -3.52 -6.60
CA ALA A 218 14.22 -3.33 -5.20
C ALA A 218 14.77 -2.00 -4.68
N ASP A 219 14.07 -1.41 -3.72
CA ASP A 219 14.42 -0.14 -3.09
C ASP A 219 15.14 -0.35 -1.74
N ALA A 220 15.22 -1.61 -1.27
CA ALA A 220 15.89 -1.97 -0.02
C ALA A 220 16.50 -3.37 -0.07
N ALA A 221 17.59 -3.56 0.69
CA ALA A 221 18.23 -4.84 0.97
C ALA A 221 18.40 -5.03 2.48
N LEU A 222 18.28 -6.27 2.97
CA LEU A 222 18.52 -6.65 4.36
C LEU A 222 19.91 -7.25 4.50
N LEU A 223 20.68 -6.74 5.46
CA LEU A 223 22.05 -7.13 5.67
C LEU A 223 22.13 -8.10 6.83
N LEU A 224 22.80 -9.21 6.59
CA LEU A 224 22.97 -10.29 7.56
C LEU A 224 24.35 -10.24 8.18
N GLY A 225 24.40 -10.38 9.48
CA GLY A 225 25.63 -10.51 10.25
C GLY A 225 26.25 -11.91 10.08
N PRO A 226 27.43 -12.15 10.70
CA PRO A 226 28.17 -13.41 10.56
C PRO A 226 27.41 -14.66 11.01
N LYS A 227 26.40 -14.49 11.87
CA LYS A 227 25.55 -15.60 12.38
C LYS A 227 24.26 -15.76 11.56
N GLY A 228 24.10 -15.05 10.43
CA GLY A 228 22.89 -15.07 9.64
C GLY A 228 21.71 -14.27 10.22
N ASN A 229 21.91 -13.61 11.37
CA ASN A 229 20.92 -12.72 11.98
C ASN A 229 20.83 -11.38 11.23
N LEU A 230 19.68 -10.72 11.29
CA LEU A 230 19.51 -9.39 10.75
C LEU A 230 20.43 -8.39 11.48
N SER A 231 21.32 -7.76 10.70
CA SER A 231 22.28 -6.77 11.16
C SER A 231 21.85 -5.35 10.80
N GLY A 232 21.27 -5.16 9.61
CA GLY A 232 20.90 -3.85 9.12
C GLY A 232 19.95 -3.85 7.94
N VAL A 233 19.50 -2.67 7.56
CA VAL A 233 18.77 -2.40 6.33
C VAL A 233 19.50 -1.31 5.54
N LEU A 234 19.59 -1.49 4.24
CA LEU A 234 20.14 -0.53 3.29
C LEU A 234 19.07 -0.18 2.27
N THR A 235 18.86 1.12 2.06
CA THR A 235 17.89 1.63 1.10
C THR A 235 18.55 2.51 0.04
N ASP A 236 17.84 2.80 -1.06
CA ASP A 236 18.23 3.78 -2.09
C ASP A 236 18.50 5.17 -1.48
N ASN A 237 17.72 5.57 -0.47
CA ASN A 237 17.94 6.80 0.27
C ASN A 237 19.23 6.79 1.09
N ASP A 238 19.63 5.65 1.66
CA ASP A 238 20.90 5.54 2.39
C ASP A 238 22.08 5.70 1.43
N VAL A 239 22.00 5.08 0.24
CA VAL A 239 23.01 5.25 -0.82
C VAL A 239 23.12 6.71 -1.24
N THR A 240 21.99 7.39 -1.45
CA THR A 240 21.97 8.82 -1.79
C THR A 240 22.64 9.67 -0.70
N ARG A 241 22.22 9.50 0.56
CA ARG A 241 22.55 10.41 1.66
C ARG A 241 23.87 10.11 2.35
N ARG A 242 24.24 8.83 2.44
CA ARG A 242 25.43 8.40 3.21
C ARG A 242 26.60 8.05 2.32
N VAL A 243 26.39 7.94 1.02
CA VAL A 243 27.45 7.55 0.08
C VAL A 243 27.69 8.64 -0.94
N VAL A 244 26.78 8.80 -1.91
CA VAL A 244 27.01 9.70 -3.04
C VAL A 244 27.12 11.16 -2.59
N SER A 245 26.23 11.65 -1.72
CA SER A 245 26.31 13.02 -1.19
C SER A 245 27.52 13.25 -0.25
N GLN A 246 28.13 12.18 0.28
CA GLN A 246 29.30 12.24 1.17
C GLN A 246 30.62 11.95 0.44
N PHE A 247 30.62 11.90 -0.89
CA PHE A 247 31.80 11.65 -1.73
C PHE A 247 32.47 10.30 -1.48
N LEU A 248 31.76 9.33 -0.91
CA LEU A 248 32.27 7.97 -0.74
C LEU A 248 32.20 7.19 -2.07
N ASN A 249 33.18 6.31 -2.27
CA ASN A 249 33.22 5.43 -3.44
C ASN A 249 32.50 4.11 -3.14
N PRO A 250 31.37 3.79 -3.82
CA PRO A 250 30.62 2.55 -3.58
C PRO A 250 31.43 1.25 -3.77
N ALA A 251 32.48 1.29 -4.60
CA ALA A 251 33.35 0.13 -4.87
C ALA A 251 34.39 -0.13 -3.76
N GLU A 252 34.56 0.77 -2.82
CA GLU A 252 35.60 0.71 -1.79
C GLU A 252 35.05 0.50 -0.38
N ILE A 253 33.74 0.69 -0.19
CA ILE A 253 33.08 0.61 1.13
C ILE A 253 32.15 -0.60 1.18
N THR A 254 31.97 -1.13 2.38
CA THR A 254 31.01 -2.20 2.64
C THR A 254 29.63 -1.66 2.98
N ALA A 255 28.60 -2.48 2.77
CA ALA A 255 27.23 -2.12 3.13
C ALA A 255 27.08 -1.82 4.63
N LYS A 256 27.89 -2.47 5.50
CA LYS A 256 27.92 -2.25 6.95
C LYS A 256 28.21 -0.82 7.33
N GLU A 257 29.08 -0.15 6.59
CA GLU A 257 29.52 1.22 6.91
C GLU A 257 28.41 2.26 6.75
N VAL A 258 27.42 1.95 5.90
CA VAL A 258 26.37 2.91 5.51
C VAL A 258 24.95 2.44 5.78
N MET A 259 24.75 1.20 6.24
CA MET A 259 23.43 0.66 6.58
C MET A 259 22.80 1.40 7.79
N THR A 260 21.50 1.25 7.93
CA THR A 260 20.82 1.49 9.20
C THR A 260 20.94 0.21 10.03
N ALA A 261 21.78 0.25 11.06
CA ALA A 261 22.04 -0.88 11.93
C ALA A 261 20.87 -1.12 12.91
N ASN A 262 20.65 -2.38 13.30
CA ASN A 262 19.61 -2.80 14.24
C ASN A 262 18.24 -2.19 13.91
N PRO A 263 17.71 -2.39 12.70
CA PRO A 263 16.44 -1.81 12.31
C PRO A 263 15.30 -2.33 13.18
N LYS A 264 14.26 -1.52 13.33
CA LYS A 264 12.99 -2.01 13.88
C LYS A 264 12.49 -3.14 13.00
N CYS A 265 11.93 -4.17 13.60
CA CYS A 265 11.37 -5.33 12.92
C CYS A 265 10.11 -5.80 13.64
N VAL A 266 9.31 -6.60 12.96
CA VAL A 266 8.09 -7.22 13.49
C VAL A 266 8.08 -8.72 13.24
N SER A 267 7.28 -9.44 14.03
CA SER A 267 7.01 -10.85 13.80
C SER A 267 5.87 -11.05 12.79
N THR A 268 5.84 -12.21 12.15
CA THR A 268 4.71 -12.64 11.30
C THR A 268 3.37 -12.63 12.02
N ASP A 269 3.38 -12.81 13.34
CA ASP A 269 2.19 -12.91 14.20
C ASP A 269 1.78 -11.59 14.84
N ASP A 270 2.61 -10.55 14.73
CA ASP A 270 2.27 -9.21 15.23
C ASP A 270 1.07 -8.62 14.49
N SER A 271 0.44 -7.61 15.11
CA SER A 271 -0.67 -6.88 14.53
C SER A 271 -0.22 -6.11 13.26
N ALA A 272 -0.94 -6.32 12.17
CA ALA A 272 -0.70 -5.63 10.91
C ALA A 272 -0.86 -4.11 11.04
N LEU A 273 -1.88 -3.66 11.80
CA LEU A 273 -2.11 -2.23 12.03
C LEU A 273 -0.99 -1.60 12.84
N ASP A 274 -0.48 -2.28 13.87
CA ASP A 274 0.60 -1.75 14.70
C ASP A 274 1.93 -1.70 13.91
N ALA A 275 2.16 -2.66 13.00
CA ALA A 275 3.29 -2.63 12.08
C ALA A 275 3.22 -1.42 11.13
N LEU A 276 2.05 -1.13 10.57
CA LEU A 276 1.84 0.05 9.72
C LEU A 276 1.95 1.36 10.51
N GLU A 277 1.42 1.43 11.73
CA GLU A 277 1.58 2.55 12.65
C GLU A 277 3.04 2.84 12.93
N MET A 278 3.82 1.79 13.23
CA MET A 278 5.26 1.91 13.44
C MET A 278 5.97 2.53 12.22
N MET A 279 5.57 2.15 11.00
CA MET A 279 6.15 2.69 9.77
C MET A 279 5.80 4.17 9.57
N VAL A 280 4.54 4.56 9.81
CA VAL A 280 4.06 5.95 9.69
C VAL A 280 4.70 6.85 10.74
N ASP A 281 4.66 6.46 12.01
CA ASP A 281 5.19 7.26 13.14
C ASP A 281 6.69 7.51 13.03
N ASN A 282 7.42 6.52 12.55
CA ASN A 282 8.88 6.63 12.40
C ASN A 282 9.30 7.05 10.97
N ARG A 283 8.36 7.32 10.08
CA ARG A 283 8.59 7.78 8.70
C ARG A 283 9.57 6.92 7.92
N PHE A 284 9.49 5.59 8.07
CA PHE A 284 10.25 4.66 7.24
C PHE A 284 9.31 3.77 6.41
N ARG A 285 9.76 3.46 5.20
CA ARG A 285 8.97 2.78 4.17
C ARG A 285 9.10 1.25 4.23
N HIS A 286 10.18 0.75 4.80
CA HIS A 286 10.54 -0.65 4.80
C HIS A 286 10.65 -1.18 6.23
N LEU A 287 9.96 -2.28 6.53
CA LEU A 287 9.96 -2.92 7.84
C LEU A 287 10.26 -4.42 7.69
N PRO A 288 11.42 -4.89 8.20
CA PRO A 288 11.77 -6.30 8.19
C PRO A 288 10.80 -7.14 9.02
N VAL A 289 10.49 -8.33 8.50
CA VAL A 289 9.64 -9.32 9.17
C VAL A 289 10.47 -10.53 9.53
N LEU A 290 10.40 -10.93 10.79
CA LEU A 290 11.13 -12.06 11.34
C LEU A 290 10.14 -13.18 11.71
N ASN A 291 10.63 -14.43 11.71
CA ASN A 291 9.91 -15.55 12.30
C ASN A 291 10.22 -15.67 13.81
N GLU A 292 9.63 -16.65 14.47
CA GLU A 292 9.85 -16.92 15.90
C GLU A 292 11.32 -17.22 16.25
N GLU A 293 12.08 -17.73 15.28
CA GLU A 293 13.50 -18.06 15.42
C GLU A 293 14.41 -16.83 15.23
N GLY A 294 13.82 -15.65 14.91
CA GLY A 294 14.56 -14.42 14.62
C GLY A 294 15.17 -14.37 13.22
N CYS A 295 14.81 -15.30 12.33
CA CYS A 295 15.26 -15.31 10.94
C CYS A 295 14.40 -14.38 10.09
N VAL A 296 15.03 -13.71 9.13
CA VAL A 296 14.34 -12.85 8.15
C VAL A 296 13.47 -13.70 7.23
N VAL A 297 12.17 -13.43 7.22
CA VAL A 297 11.19 -14.12 6.35
C VAL A 297 10.52 -13.20 5.35
N GLY A 298 10.61 -11.87 5.54
CA GLY A 298 9.96 -10.92 4.66
C GLY A 298 10.41 -9.49 4.85
N LEU A 299 9.93 -8.64 3.96
CA LEU A 299 10.06 -7.19 4.03
C LEU A 299 8.70 -6.56 3.71
N LEU A 300 8.15 -5.80 4.65
CA LEU A 300 7.00 -4.94 4.39
C LEU A 300 7.46 -3.67 3.68
N ASP A 301 6.66 -3.24 2.71
CA ASP A 301 6.80 -1.98 2.01
C ASP A 301 5.46 -1.25 2.13
N ILE A 302 5.46 -0.09 2.79
CA ILE A 302 4.21 0.63 3.08
C ILE A 302 3.47 1.05 1.81
N ALA A 303 4.19 1.39 0.74
CA ALA A 303 3.57 1.73 -0.54
C ALA A 303 2.80 0.52 -1.11
N LYS A 304 3.39 -0.68 -1.01
CA LYS A 304 2.70 -1.91 -1.41
C LYS A 304 1.46 -2.16 -0.54
N CYS A 305 1.58 -2.01 0.78
CA CYS A 305 0.44 -2.19 1.70
C CYS A 305 -0.69 -1.21 1.38
N LEU A 306 -0.35 0.05 1.09
CA LEU A 306 -1.29 1.08 0.67
C LEU A 306 -2.00 0.70 -0.64
N TYR A 307 -1.25 0.31 -1.65
CA TYR A 307 -1.80 -0.08 -2.95
C TYR A 307 -2.74 -1.28 -2.83
N GLU A 308 -2.36 -2.28 -2.04
CA GLU A 308 -3.22 -3.44 -1.80
C GLU A 308 -4.49 -3.07 -0.99
N ALA A 309 -4.41 -2.07 -0.11
CA ALA A 309 -5.56 -1.56 0.63
C ALA A 309 -6.54 -0.83 -0.30
N ILE A 310 -6.04 0.07 -1.17
CA ILE A 310 -6.87 0.76 -2.18
C ILE A 310 -7.60 -0.27 -3.05
N SER A 311 -6.85 -1.21 -3.64
CA SER A 311 -7.44 -2.25 -4.50
C SER A 311 -8.48 -3.14 -3.79
N ALA A 312 -8.34 -3.36 -2.48
CA ALA A 312 -9.32 -4.13 -1.71
C ALA A 312 -10.63 -3.34 -1.53
N LEU A 313 -10.54 -2.05 -1.22
CA LEU A 313 -11.71 -1.19 -1.04
C LEU A 313 -12.46 -0.95 -2.36
N GLU A 314 -11.74 -0.78 -3.47
CA GLU A 314 -12.34 -0.61 -4.80
C GLU A 314 -13.18 -1.84 -5.20
N LYS A 315 -12.66 -3.04 -4.97
CA LYS A 315 -13.40 -4.28 -5.26
C LYS A 315 -14.68 -4.43 -4.44
N VAL A 316 -14.72 -3.90 -3.22
CA VAL A 316 -15.94 -3.89 -2.40
C VAL A 316 -16.97 -2.93 -3.00
N HIS A 317 -16.54 -1.73 -3.42
CA HIS A 317 -17.41 -0.75 -4.07
C HIS A 317 -18.00 -1.29 -5.39
N GLU A 318 -17.18 -1.85 -6.27
CA GLU A 318 -17.65 -2.46 -7.52
C GLU A 318 -18.66 -3.59 -7.29
N ASN A 319 -18.47 -4.40 -6.25
CA ASN A 319 -19.40 -5.46 -5.88
C ASN A 319 -20.72 -4.94 -5.29
N ASP A 320 -20.70 -3.83 -4.56
CA ASP A 320 -21.90 -3.22 -4.01
C ASP A 320 -22.70 -2.50 -5.11
N ASP A 321 -22.06 -1.78 -6.01
CA ASP A 321 -22.70 -1.16 -7.17
C ASP A 321 -23.36 -2.22 -8.07
N SER A 322 -22.68 -3.35 -8.30
CA SER A 322 -23.26 -4.46 -9.08
C SER A 322 -24.46 -5.13 -8.39
N LYS A 323 -24.50 -5.15 -7.06
CA LYS A 323 -25.65 -5.64 -6.29
C LYS A 323 -26.82 -4.66 -6.32
N ILE A 324 -26.54 -3.34 -6.31
CA ILE A 324 -27.56 -2.29 -6.42
C ILE A 324 -28.20 -2.33 -7.81
N ASP A 325 -27.40 -2.43 -8.88
CA ASP A 325 -27.89 -2.57 -10.23
C ASP A 325 -28.68 -3.88 -10.42
N GLY A 326 -28.22 -5.00 -9.84
CA GLY A 326 -28.92 -6.27 -9.87
C GLY A 326 -30.25 -6.23 -9.12
N ALA A 327 -30.30 -5.56 -7.96
CA ALA A 327 -31.53 -5.36 -7.19
C ALA A 327 -32.51 -4.43 -7.91
N ALA A 328 -32.01 -3.35 -8.53
CA ALA A 328 -32.81 -2.45 -9.35
C ALA A 328 -33.35 -3.13 -10.61
N ALA A 329 -32.54 -3.96 -11.27
CA ALA A 329 -32.97 -4.76 -12.41
C ALA A 329 -34.01 -5.83 -12.03
N MET A 330 -33.84 -6.51 -10.88
CA MET A 330 -34.86 -7.44 -10.36
C MET A 330 -36.15 -6.74 -9.94
N ALA A 331 -36.06 -5.58 -9.29
CA ALA A 331 -37.24 -4.78 -8.92
C ALA A 331 -37.97 -4.29 -10.17
N GLY A 332 -37.26 -3.87 -11.22
CA GLY A 332 -37.81 -3.50 -12.52
C GLY A 332 -38.49 -4.67 -13.24
N ALA A 333 -37.85 -5.86 -13.23
CA ALA A 333 -38.43 -7.08 -13.82
C ALA A 333 -39.66 -7.56 -13.04
N MET A 334 -39.66 -7.46 -11.72
CA MET A 334 -40.81 -7.82 -10.88
C MET A 334 -41.96 -6.83 -11.03
N ALA A 335 -41.69 -5.51 -11.13
CA ALA A 335 -42.70 -4.49 -11.45
C ALA A 335 -43.32 -4.71 -12.84
N THR A 336 -42.52 -5.08 -13.85
CA THR A 336 -43.00 -5.40 -15.21
C THR A 336 -43.83 -6.67 -15.24
N ALA A 337 -43.46 -7.68 -14.44
CA ALA A 337 -44.23 -8.94 -14.36
C ALA A 337 -45.57 -8.73 -13.64
N MET A 338 -45.62 -7.89 -12.57
CA MET A 338 -46.86 -7.56 -11.86
C MET A 338 -47.81 -6.70 -12.69
N THR A 339 -47.30 -5.76 -13.50
CA THR A 339 -48.11 -4.96 -14.40
C THR A 339 -48.71 -5.79 -15.53
N LYS A 340 -47.99 -6.84 -15.98
CA LYS A 340 -48.45 -7.80 -17.01
C LYS A 340 -49.47 -8.80 -16.47
N ALA A 341 -49.37 -9.16 -15.17
CA ALA A 341 -50.33 -10.05 -14.49
C ALA A 341 -51.62 -9.32 -14.06
N ALA A 342 -51.59 -8.00 -13.88
CA ALA A 342 -52.74 -7.17 -13.38
C ALA A 342 -53.60 -6.55 -14.50
N GLY A 343 -53.57 -7.07 -15.72
CA GLY A 343 -54.55 -6.71 -16.78
C GLY A 343 -54.88 -5.19 -16.85
N GLY A 344 -53.86 -4.37 -17.09
CA GLY A 344 -53.98 -3.03 -17.65
C GLY A 344 -55.01 -2.08 -17.09
N LYS A 345 -54.92 -1.64 -15.85
CA LYS A 345 -55.37 -0.32 -15.31
C LYS A 345 -54.77 -0.07 -13.93
N GLY A 346 -53.46 0.05 -13.82
CA GLY A 346 -52.77 0.46 -12.63
C GLY A 346 -52.86 1.99 -12.47
N ASN A 347 -53.35 2.44 -11.33
CA ASN A 347 -53.57 3.84 -10.98
C ASN A 347 -52.21 4.58 -10.94
N LYS A 348 -52.03 5.63 -11.77
CA LYS A 348 -50.83 6.48 -11.82
C LYS A 348 -50.37 6.99 -10.45
N ALA A 349 -51.31 7.13 -9.50
CA ALA A 349 -51.04 7.55 -8.14
C ALA A 349 -50.27 6.49 -7.32
N GLN A 350 -50.48 5.21 -7.54
CA GLN A 350 -49.76 4.14 -6.83
C GLN A 350 -48.31 3.98 -7.31
N VAL A 351 -48.08 4.19 -8.59
CA VAL A 351 -46.71 4.18 -9.16
C VAL A 351 -45.93 5.39 -8.66
N ALA A 352 -46.53 6.56 -8.60
CA ALA A 352 -45.90 7.76 -8.07
C ALA A 352 -45.63 7.69 -6.56
N ALA A 353 -46.51 7.07 -5.76
CA ALA A 353 -46.29 6.86 -4.32
C ALA A 353 -45.16 5.87 -4.04
N MET A 354 -45.03 4.83 -4.88
CA MET A 354 -43.95 3.86 -4.75
C MET A 354 -42.59 4.42 -5.22
N GLN A 355 -42.60 5.29 -6.22
CA GLN A 355 -41.43 6.02 -6.68
C GLN A 355 -40.94 7.03 -5.61
N ALA A 356 -41.83 7.76 -4.98
CA ALA A 356 -41.51 8.66 -3.87
C ALA A 356 -41.01 7.92 -2.63
N MET A 357 -41.50 6.71 -2.36
CA MET A 357 -41.03 5.88 -1.26
C MET A 357 -39.62 5.30 -1.52
N MET A 358 -39.32 4.99 -2.78
CA MET A 358 -37.97 4.57 -3.19
C MET A 358 -36.95 5.73 -3.15
N GLU A 359 -37.36 6.94 -3.58
CA GLU A 359 -36.52 8.14 -3.44
C GLU A 359 -36.25 8.49 -1.97
N GLN A 360 -37.20 8.23 -1.07
CA GLN A 360 -37.02 8.47 0.37
C GLN A 360 -36.12 7.40 1.04
N MET A 361 -36.08 6.17 0.54
CA MET A 361 -35.23 5.11 1.07
C MET A 361 -33.81 5.11 0.52
N PHE A 362 -33.59 5.60 -0.72
CA PHE A 362 -32.30 5.57 -1.40
C PHE A 362 -31.75 6.95 -1.77
N GLY A 363 -32.53 8.03 -1.57
CA GLY A 363 -32.18 9.41 -1.88
C GLY A 363 -31.52 10.17 -0.74
N GLY A 364 -30.81 9.52 0.16
CA GLY A 364 -29.99 10.17 1.17
C GLY A 364 -28.79 10.85 0.52
N SER A 365 -28.89 12.17 0.37
CA SER A 365 -27.86 13.09 -0.09
C SER A 365 -26.51 12.75 0.57
N MET A 366 -25.52 12.35 -0.22
CA MET A 366 -24.13 12.34 0.23
C MET A 366 -23.69 13.78 0.47
N PRO A 367 -23.07 14.11 1.62
CA PRO A 367 -22.51 15.42 1.82
C PRO A 367 -21.36 15.64 0.84
N THR A 368 -21.46 16.68 0.04
CA THR A 368 -20.34 17.25 -0.73
C THR A 368 -19.27 17.70 0.25
N LEU A 369 -18.04 17.22 0.02
CA LEU A 369 -16.82 17.63 0.73
C LEU A 369 -16.49 19.10 0.50
#